data_60a255bb73368c5f3b0122913a284a72
#
_entry.id   60a255bb73368c5f3b0122913a284a72
#
_cell.length_a   1.000
_cell.length_b   1.000
_cell.length_c   1.000
_cell.angle_alpha   90.00
_cell.angle_beta   90.00
_cell.angle_gamma   90.00
#
_symmetry.space_group_name_H-M   'P 1'
#
loop_
_entity.id
_entity.type
_entity.pdbx_description
1 polymer ?
#
loop_
_entity_poly.entity_id
_entity_poly.type
_entity_poly.pdbx_seq_one_letter_code
_entity_poly.pdbx_strand_id
1 'polypeptide(L)'
;PHGTANALLAPYVCKFNAQRHPYHMGTFSQYKYPQAFERYVELGELIGVKGKNDEETFKNWIKALEQLKADIDIPPTICDWLCEAHPEKSAEDWEKEFLAAVDQMSEWAFHDACTGANPVYPMIGELKQVYLRAFYGDDKFIEKYGDVLCLEINNPTDTHAAYPLGLTAEIGEDKVGGFK
;
A
#
# COMPACT_ATOMS: atom_id res chain seq x y z
N PRO A 1 -17.91 -0.58 -7.36
CA PRO A 1 -17.49 -0.95 -8.73
C PRO A 1 -16.00 -1.24 -8.79
N HIS A 2 -15.58 -2.21 -9.62
CA HIS A 2 -14.19 -2.65 -9.71
C HIS A 2 -13.23 -1.50 -10.09
N GLY A 3 -13.62 -0.67 -11.06
CA GLY A 3 -12.80 0.48 -11.49
C GLY A 3 -12.54 1.50 -10.38
N THR A 4 -13.55 1.81 -9.58
CA THR A 4 -13.41 2.71 -8.42
C THR A 4 -12.46 2.13 -7.37
N ALA A 5 -12.60 0.84 -7.05
CA ALA A 5 -11.70 0.17 -6.11
C ALA A 5 -10.24 0.21 -6.58
N ASN A 6 -10.01 -0.08 -7.87
CA ASN A 6 -8.68 0.03 -8.46
C ASN A 6 -8.12 1.46 -8.40
N ALA A 7 -8.94 2.47 -8.71
CA ALA A 7 -8.51 3.86 -8.67
C ALA A 7 -8.15 4.32 -7.24
N LEU A 8 -8.91 3.89 -6.23
CA LEU A 8 -8.64 4.19 -4.82
C LEU A 8 -7.35 3.54 -4.33
N LEU A 9 -7.03 2.33 -4.78
CA LEU A 9 -5.84 1.59 -4.38
C LEU A 9 -4.59 1.95 -5.19
N ALA A 10 -4.73 2.38 -6.45
CA ALA A 10 -3.62 2.55 -7.40
C ALA A 10 -2.44 3.38 -6.87
N PRO A 11 -2.62 4.57 -6.27
CA PRO A 11 -1.48 5.35 -5.77
C PRO A 11 -0.68 4.59 -4.71
N TYR A 12 -1.34 3.85 -3.82
CA TYR A 12 -0.72 3.11 -2.72
C TYR A 12 -0.02 1.85 -3.20
N VAL A 13 -0.61 1.12 -4.15
CA VAL A 13 0.01 -0.03 -4.81
C VAL A 13 1.25 0.41 -5.59
N CYS A 14 1.20 1.54 -6.29
CA CYS A 14 2.36 2.06 -7.01
C CYS A 14 3.48 2.48 -6.04
N LYS A 15 3.15 3.12 -4.91
CA LYS A 15 4.12 3.44 -3.86
C LYS A 15 4.75 2.17 -3.28
N PHE A 16 3.96 1.13 -3.04
CA PHE A 16 4.45 -0.17 -2.59
C PHE A 16 5.40 -0.81 -3.60
N ASN A 17 5.03 -0.83 -4.87
CA ASN A 17 5.84 -1.43 -5.94
C ASN A 17 7.10 -0.63 -6.30
N ALA A 18 7.17 0.64 -5.92
CA ALA A 18 8.33 1.51 -6.19
C ALA A 18 9.55 1.25 -5.29
N GLN A 19 9.53 0.19 -4.48
CA GLN A 19 10.67 -0.22 -3.66
C GLN A 19 11.85 -0.61 -4.55
N ARG A 20 13.00 0.05 -4.36
CA ARG A 20 14.24 -0.26 -5.12
C ARG A 20 14.93 -1.54 -4.63
N HIS A 21 14.73 -1.88 -3.37
CA HIS A 21 15.35 -3.04 -2.72
C HIS A 21 14.31 -3.81 -1.89
N PRO A 22 13.29 -4.40 -2.55
CA PRO A 22 12.28 -5.16 -1.83
C PRO A 22 12.88 -6.45 -1.23
N TYR A 23 12.37 -6.86 -0.08
CA TYR A 23 12.76 -8.15 0.53
C TYR A 23 12.28 -9.34 -0.31
N HIS A 24 11.16 -9.19 -0.98
CA HIS A 24 10.54 -10.24 -1.78
C HIS A 24 10.27 -9.73 -3.18
N MET A 25 10.72 -10.49 -4.16
CA MET A 25 10.50 -10.24 -5.58
C MET A 25 9.36 -11.12 -6.08
N GLY A 26 8.68 -10.68 -7.14
CA GLY A 26 7.74 -11.51 -7.87
C GLY A 26 8.38 -12.79 -8.39
N THR A 27 7.57 -13.84 -8.51
CA THR A 27 8.04 -15.20 -8.88
C THR A 27 8.35 -15.38 -10.37
N PHE A 28 8.04 -14.39 -11.21
CA PHE A 28 8.34 -14.46 -12.64
C PHE A 28 9.84 -14.38 -12.91
N SER A 29 10.37 -15.33 -13.65
CA SER A 29 11.79 -15.43 -13.98
C SER A 29 12.35 -14.25 -14.79
N GLN A 30 11.49 -13.47 -15.46
CA GLN A 30 11.87 -12.25 -16.15
C GLN A 30 12.18 -11.09 -15.19
N TYR A 31 11.71 -11.13 -13.95
CA TYR A 31 12.04 -10.14 -12.94
C TYR A 31 13.39 -10.48 -12.28
N LYS A 32 14.47 -10.07 -12.93
CA LYS A 32 15.84 -10.27 -12.40
C LYS A 32 16.17 -9.27 -11.28
N TYR A 33 15.52 -8.12 -11.29
CA TYR A 33 15.67 -7.02 -10.32
C TYR A 33 14.42 -6.14 -10.38
N PRO A 34 14.10 -5.38 -9.32
CA PRO A 34 12.94 -4.51 -9.33
C PRO A 34 13.13 -3.39 -10.37
N GLN A 35 12.12 -3.15 -11.17
CA GLN A 35 12.10 -2.13 -12.24
C GLN A 35 10.90 -1.18 -12.12
N ALA A 36 10.01 -1.42 -11.17
CA ALA A 36 8.76 -0.66 -11.09
C ALA A 36 9.02 0.84 -10.88
N PHE A 37 9.97 1.20 -10.02
CA PHE A 37 10.32 2.60 -9.77
C PHE A 37 10.77 3.32 -11.05
N GLU A 38 11.71 2.71 -11.79
CA GLU A 38 12.22 3.28 -13.04
C GLU A 38 11.10 3.43 -14.08
N ARG A 39 10.19 2.45 -14.16
CA ARG A 39 9.03 2.52 -15.06
C ARG A 39 8.06 3.63 -14.67
N TYR A 40 7.84 3.87 -13.40
CA TYR A 40 7.01 4.98 -12.94
C TYR A 40 7.67 6.35 -13.21
N VAL A 41 9.00 6.43 -13.13
CA VAL A 41 9.76 7.62 -13.52
C VAL A 41 9.60 7.88 -15.03
N GLU A 42 9.80 6.86 -15.88
CA GLU A 42 9.58 6.95 -17.33
C GLU A 42 8.14 7.45 -17.65
N LEU A 43 7.14 6.91 -16.95
CA LEU A 43 5.74 7.37 -17.11
C LEU A 43 5.57 8.83 -16.69
N GLY A 44 6.19 9.26 -15.59
CA GLY A 44 6.17 10.65 -15.15
C GLY A 44 6.81 11.60 -16.17
N GLU A 45 7.91 11.20 -16.79
CA GLU A 45 8.54 11.96 -17.88
C GLU A 45 7.63 12.01 -19.11
N LEU A 46 7.00 10.88 -19.47
CA LEU A 46 6.12 10.77 -20.63
C LEU A 46 4.90 11.72 -20.53
N ILE A 47 4.31 11.84 -19.34
CA ILE A 47 3.17 12.73 -19.11
C ILE A 47 3.58 14.18 -18.78
N GLY A 48 4.88 14.49 -18.81
CA GLY A 48 5.40 15.85 -18.64
C GLY A 48 5.52 16.35 -17.21
N VAL A 49 5.55 15.47 -16.21
CA VAL A 49 5.68 15.83 -14.78
C VAL A 49 7.08 15.59 -14.22
N LYS A 50 8.09 15.68 -15.09
CA LYS A 50 9.49 15.49 -14.69
C LYS A 50 9.89 16.44 -13.55
N GLY A 51 10.53 15.88 -12.51
CA GLY A 51 11.15 16.59 -11.38
C GLY A 51 12.65 16.83 -11.60
N LYS A 52 13.33 17.29 -10.55
CA LYS A 52 14.79 17.52 -10.55
C LYS A 52 15.60 16.23 -10.52
N ASN A 53 14.99 15.17 -10.03
CA ASN A 53 15.54 13.81 -9.94
C ASN A 53 14.41 12.79 -10.05
N ASP A 54 14.77 11.50 -10.05
CA ASP A 54 13.84 10.40 -10.22
C ASP A 54 12.82 10.33 -9.08
N GLU A 55 13.24 10.60 -7.83
CA GLU A 55 12.36 10.61 -6.66
C GLU A 55 11.30 11.71 -6.77
N GLU A 56 11.67 12.90 -7.22
CA GLU A 56 10.73 13.99 -7.45
C GLU A 56 9.81 13.70 -8.63
N THR A 57 10.34 13.11 -9.71
CA THR A 57 9.55 12.68 -10.86
C THR A 57 8.50 11.65 -10.44
N PHE A 58 8.89 10.64 -9.66
CA PHE A 58 7.96 9.65 -9.13
C PHE A 58 6.88 10.27 -8.24
N LYS A 59 7.25 11.18 -7.33
CA LYS A 59 6.28 11.90 -6.49
C LYS A 59 5.29 12.72 -7.33
N ASN A 60 5.78 13.37 -8.37
CA ASN A 60 4.94 14.15 -9.28
C ASN A 60 4.00 13.25 -10.08
N TRP A 61 4.46 12.06 -10.49
CA TRP A 61 3.61 11.08 -11.15
C TRP A 61 2.50 10.56 -10.23
N ILE A 62 2.78 10.27 -8.96
CA ILE A 62 1.76 9.91 -7.97
C ILE A 62 0.74 11.05 -7.80
N LYS A 63 1.20 12.30 -7.70
CA LYS A 63 0.30 13.46 -7.63
C LYS A 63 -0.58 13.60 -8.88
N ALA A 64 -0.04 13.28 -10.05
CA ALA A 64 -0.83 13.29 -11.29
C ALA A 64 -1.92 12.21 -11.28
N LEU A 65 -1.68 11.03 -10.71
CA LEU A 65 -2.71 10.01 -10.49
C LEU A 65 -3.80 10.49 -9.52
N GLU A 66 -3.39 11.12 -8.42
CA GLU A 66 -4.33 11.68 -7.44
C GLU A 66 -5.15 12.83 -8.04
N GLN A 67 -4.52 13.68 -8.86
CA GLN A 67 -5.23 14.75 -9.60
C GLN A 67 -6.22 14.16 -10.61
N LEU A 68 -5.82 13.13 -11.37
CA LEU A 68 -6.72 12.46 -12.30
C LEU A 68 -7.94 11.88 -11.59
N LYS A 69 -7.77 11.29 -10.40
CA LYS A 69 -8.90 10.83 -9.57
C LYS A 69 -9.85 11.98 -9.25
N ALA A 70 -9.30 13.12 -8.81
CA ALA A 70 -10.10 14.30 -8.48
C ALA A 70 -10.84 14.87 -9.72
N ASP A 71 -10.18 14.89 -10.87
CA ASP A 71 -10.75 15.40 -12.14
C ASP A 71 -11.94 14.56 -12.65
N ILE A 72 -12.05 13.31 -12.21
CA ILE A 72 -13.14 12.37 -12.56
C ILE A 72 -14.04 12.04 -11.36
N ASP A 73 -14.07 12.91 -10.35
CA ASP A 73 -14.92 12.80 -9.16
C ASP A 73 -14.74 11.49 -8.36
N ILE A 74 -13.52 10.94 -8.31
CA ILE A 74 -13.19 9.84 -7.40
C ILE A 74 -12.61 10.42 -6.11
N PRO A 75 -13.23 10.17 -4.96
CA PRO A 75 -12.76 10.65 -3.66
C PRO A 75 -11.31 10.21 -3.34
N PRO A 76 -10.59 10.97 -2.51
CA PRO A 76 -9.18 10.70 -2.24
C PRO A 76 -8.94 9.36 -1.53
N THR A 77 -9.85 8.95 -0.62
CA THR A 77 -9.68 7.75 0.19
C THR A 77 -10.88 6.80 0.10
N ILE A 78 -10.70 5.57 0.57
CA ILE A 78 -11.81 4.60 0.69
C ILE A 78 -12.84 5.10 1.70
N CYS A 79 -12.39 5.71 2.81
CA CYS A 79 -13.29 6.26 3.82
C CYS A 79 -14.18 7.38 3.24
N ASP A 80 -13.59 8.31 2.50
CA ASP A 80 -14.34 9.39 1.86
C ASP A 80 -15.37 8.83 0.86
N TRP A 81 -14.94 7.86 0.03
CA TRP A 81 -15.84 7.22 -0.92
C TRP A 81 -17.01 6.50 -0.23
N LEU A 82 -16.75 5.80 0.88
CA LEU A 82 -17.80 5.12 1.65
C LEU A 82 -18.78 6.11 2.26
N CYS A 83 -18.29 7.23 2.81
CA CYS A 83 -19.13 8.28 3.39
C CYS A 83 -20.00 8.97 2.32
N GLU A 84 -19.46 9.20 1.12
CA GLU A 84 -20.24 9.78 0.02
C GLU A 84 -21.29 8.80 -0.53
N ALA A 85 -20.92 7.52 -0.70
CA ALA A 85 -21.82 6.50 -1.22
C ALA A 85 -22.92 6.11 -0.22
N HIS A 86 -22.67 6.29 1.09
CA HIS A 86 -23.54 5.87 2.20
C HIS A 86 -23.64 6.96 3.27
N PRO A 87 -24.28 8.08 2.98
CA PRO A 87 -24.35 9.23 3.89
C PRO A 87 -25.13 8.95 5.18
N GLU A 88 -25.83 7.83 5.28
CA GLU A 88 -26.52 7.39 6.49
C GLU A 88 -25.59 6.86 7.58
N LYS A 89 -24.30 6.67 7.26
CA LYS A 89 -23.31 6.05 8.15
C LYS A 89 -22.13 6.98 8.40
N SER A 90 -21.68 7.05 9.65
CA SER A 90 -20.55 7.90 10.01
C SER A 90 -19.19 7.34 9.56
N ALA A 91 -18.18 8.20 9.50
CA ALA A 91 -16.81 7.80 9.19
C ALA A 91 -16.25 6.83 10.26
N GLU A 92 -16.63 7.03 11.54
CA GLU A 92 -16.23 6.17 12.65
C GLU A 92 -16.84 4.77 12.54
N ASP A 93 -18.09 4.65 12.08
CA ASP A 93 -18.72 3.36 11.84
C ASP A 93 -18.07 2.62 10.69
N TRP A 94 -17.72 3.34 9.62
CA TRP A 94 -16.96 2.78 8.50
C TRP A 94 -15.57 2.33 8.92
N GLU A 95 -14.88 3.14 9.72
CA GLU A 95 -13.57 2.75 10.26
C GLU A 95 -13.65 1.45 11.06
N LYS A 96 -14.62 1.34 11.96
CA LYS A 96 -14.82 0.13 12.75
C LYS A 96 -15.07 -1.11 11.90
N GLU A 97 -15.93 -1.01 10.89
CA GLU A 97 -16.21 -2.12 9.98
C GLU A 97 -14.99 -2.47 9.12
N PHE A 98 -14.30 -1.46 8.60
CA PHE A 98 -13.11 -1.68 7.79
C PHE A 98 -12.00 -2.37 8.61
N LEU A 99 -11.74 -1.92 9.83
CA LEU A 99 -10.77 -2.54 10.73
C LEU A 99 -11.14 -3.97 11.10
N ALA A 100 -12.42 -4.30 11.21
CA ALA A 100 -12.87 -5.66 11.45
C ALA A 100 -12.67 -6.58 10.24
N ALA A 101 -12.63 -6.04 9.02
CA ALA A 101 -12.53 -6.81 7.78
C ALA A 101 -11.11 -6.86 7.19
N VAL A 102 -10.25 -5.87 7.48
CA VAL A 102 -8.99 -5.66 6.75
C VAL A 102 -8.02 -6.82 6.83
N ASP A 103 -7.97 -7.56 7.94
CA ASP A 103 -7.10 -8.71 8.09
C ASP A 103 -7.51 -9.84 7.14
N GLN A 104 -8.79 -10.15 7.10
CA GLN A 104 -9.33 -11.15 6.19
C GLN A 104 -9.21 -10.73 4.72
N MET A 105 -9.42 -9.45 4.43
CA MET A 105 -9.20 -8.91 3.08
C MET A 105 -7.74 -9.07 2.65
N SER A 106 -6.80 -8.85 3.56
CA SER A 106 -5.36 -8.98 3.30
C SER A 106 -4.95 -10.42 3.04
N GLU A 107 -5.52 -11.39 3.78
CA GLU A 107 -5.34 -12.81 3.53
C GLU A 107 -5.90 -13.22 2.16
N TRP A 108 -7.10 -12.79 1.81
CA TRP A 108 -7.69 -13.08 0.51
C TRP A 108 -6.85 -12.48 -0.63
N ALA A 109 -6.39 -11.25 -0.48
CA ALA A 109 -5.51 -10.62 -1.46
C ALA A 109 -4.17 -11.36 -1.60
N PHE A 110 -3.61 -11.87 -0.50
CA PHE A 110 -2.38 -12.68 -0.53
C PHE A 110 -2.57 -13.99 -1.31
N HIS A 111 -3.72 -14.64 -1.13
CA HIS A 111 -4.05 -15.89 -1.81
C HIS A 111 -4.61 -15.71 -3.23
N ASP A 112 -4.83 -14.48 -3.67
CA ASP A 112 -5.26 -14.22 -5.04
C ASP A 112 -4.18 -14.62 -6.05
N ALA A 113 -4.59 -15.30 -7.11
CA ALA A 113 -3.68 -15.82 -8.12
C ALA A 113 -2.86 -14.70 -8.81
N CYS A 114 -3.40 -13.49 -8.91
CA CYS A 114 -2.73 -12.35 -9.53
C CYS A 114 -1.64 -11.74 -8.64
N THR A 115 -1.69 -11.95 -7.34
CA THR A 115 -0.71 -11.39 -6.39
C THR A 115 0.70 -11.91 -6.67
N GLY A 116 0.85 -13.16 -7.07
CA GLY A 116 2.13 -13.73 -7.48
C GLY A 116 2.77 -13.07 -8.71
N ALA A 117 2.00 -12.33 -9.50
CA ALA A 117 2.47 -11.57 -10.66
C ALA A 117 2.92 -10.15 -10.33
N ASN A 118 2.72 -9.68 -9.09
CA ASN A 118 3.14 -8.34 -8.69
C ASN A 118 4.68 -8.23 -8.70
N PRO A 119 5.27 -7.10 -9.14
CA PRO A 119 6.73 -6.93 -9.20
C PRO A 119 7.42 -7.12 -7.84
N VAL A 120 6.77 -6.63 -6.78
CA VAL A 120 7.18 -6.85 -5.38
C VAL A 120 6.20 -7.84 -4.77
N TYR A 121 6.68 -9.01 -4.33
CA TYR A 121 5.82 -10.02 -3.72
C TYR A 121 5.41 -9.56 -2.32
N PRO A 122 4.13 -9.22 -2.08
CA PRO A 122 3.71 -8.65 -0.81
C PRO A 122 3.51 -9.74 0.25
N MET A 123 3.87 -9.41 1.47
CA MET A 123 3.43 -10.15 2.65
C MET A 123 2.03 -9.70 3.08
N ILE A 124 1.32 -10.53 3.85
CA ILE A 124 -0.05 -10.21 4.29
C ILE A 124 -0.11 -8.89 5.06
N GLY A 125 0.86 -8.64 5.96
CA GLY A 125 0.93 -7.38 6.72
C GLY A 125 1.23 -6.15 5.84
N GLU A 126 1.95 -6.31 4.74
CA GLU A 126 2.17 -5.24 3.75
C GLU A 126 0.90 -4.94 2.96
N LEU A 127 0.11 -5.96 2.62
CA LEU A 127 -1.22 -5.79 2.01
C LEU A 127 -2.17 -5.05 2.96
N LYS A 128 -2.18 -5.42 4.24
CA LYS A 128 -2.93 -4.71 5.27
C LYS A 128 -2.55 -3.23 5.32
N GLN A 129 -1.26 -2.93 5.29
CA GLN A 129 -0.76 -1.57 5.28
C GLN A 129 -1.22 -0.79 4.03
N VAL A 130 -1.19 -1.40 2.84
CA VAL A 130 -1.69 -0.79 1.60
C VAL A 130 -3.19 -0.45 1.73
N TYR A 131 -4.00 -1.38 2.24
CA TYR A 131 -5.42 -1.15 2.47
C TYR A 131 -5.67 -0.02 3.48
N LEU A 132 -4.95 0.01 4.58
CA LEU A 132 -5.14 1.05 5.61
C LEU A 132 -4.67 2.42 5.12
N ARG A 133 -3.58 2.51 4.34
CA ARG A 133 -3.17 3.76 3.69
C ARG A 133 -4.24 4.25 2.69
N ALA A 134 -4.84 3.35 1.92
CA ALA A 134 -5.92 3.71 1.01
C ALA A 134 -7.21 4.12 1.75
N PHE A 135 -7.45 3.58 2.94
CA PHE A 135 -8.62 3.93 3.76
C PHE A 135 -8.48 5.30 4.42
N TYR A 136 -7.32 5.61 5.01
CA TYR A 136 -7.10 6.85 5.76
C TYR A 136 -6.48 7.99 4.94
N GLY A 137 -5.74 7.67 3.88
CA GLY A 137 -4.71 8.52 3.30
C GLY A 137 -3.39 8.42 4.07
N ASP A 138 -2.27 8.74 3.39
CA ASP A 138 -0.93 8.58 3.98
C ASP A 138 -0.74 9.38 5.27
N ASP A 139 -1.17 10.63 5.31
CA ASP A 139 -0.96 11.51 6.47
C ASP A 139 -1.64 10.96 7.74
N LYS A 140 -2.93 10.59 7.65
CA LYS A 140 -3.67 10.01 8.78
C LYS A 140 -3.14 8.62 9.14
N PHE A 141 -2.71 7.83 8.13
CA PHE A 141 -2.10 6.53 8.39
C PHE A 141 -0.81 6.68 9.20
N ILE A 142 0.08 7.60 8.79
CA ILE A 142 1.36 7.85 9.48
C ILE A 142 1.12 8.39 10.90
N GLU A 143 0.16 9.28 11.07
CA GLU A 143 -0.23 9.77 12.40
C GLU A 143 -0.67 8.63 13.33
N LYS A 144 -1.40 7.65 12.80
CA LYS A 144 -2.02 6.56 13.58
C LYS A 144 -1.09 5.39 13.85
N TYR A 145 -0.27 5.01 12.88
CA TYR A 145 0.55 3.79 12.89
C TYR A 145 2.06 4.04 12.77
N GLY A 146 2.47 5.28 12.50
CA GLY A 146 3.85 5.61 12.12
C GLY A 146 4.14 5.32 10.65
N ASP A 147 5.33 5.68 10.20
CA ASP A 147 5.80 5.37 8.85
C ASP A 147 6.40 3.96 8.84
N VAL A 148 5.54 2.99 8.56
CA VAL A 148 5.85 1.55 8.65
C VAL A 148 5.72 0.87 7.29
N LEU A 149 6.47 -0.20 7.09
CA LEU A 149 6.43 -1.01 5.87
C LEU A 149 5.40 -2.14 5.96
N CYS A 150 5.27 -2.76 7.11
CA CYS A 150 4.41 -3.93 7.32
C CYS A 150 3.66 -3.81 8.64
N LEU A 151 2.39 -4.21 8.63
CA LEU A 151 1.56 -4.30 9.83
C LEU A 151 1.31 -5.76 10.17
N GLU A 152 1.40 -6.08 11.45
CA GLU A 152 1.03 -7.41 11.95
C GLU A 152 -0.48 -7.64 11.85
N ILE A 153 -0.85 -8.89 11.63
CA ILE A 153 -2.24 -9.32 11.49
C ILE A 153 -2.63 -10.15 12.70
N ASN A 154 -3.76 -9.77 13.30
CA ASN A 154 -4.51 -10.55 14.32
C ASN A 154 -3.65 -11.35 15.30
N ASN A 155 -2.65 -10.75 15.89
CA ASN A 155 -1.99 -11.37 17.03
C ASN A 155 -2.27 -10.54 18.29
N PRO A 156 -3.34 -10.84 19.03
CA PRO A 156 -3.72 -10.08 20.22
C PRO A 156 -2.67 -10.17 21.35
N THR A 157 -1.70 -11.06 21.22
CA THR A 157 -0.59 -11.21 22.17
C THR A 157 0.68 -10.50 21.72
N ASP A 158 0.72 -10.03 20.48
CA ASP A 158 1.88 -9.32 19.96
C ASP A 158 1.73 -7.81 20.18
N THR A 159 2.72 -7.22 20.84
CA THR A 159 2.78 -5.78 21.09
C THR A 159 3.33 -4.99 19.91
N HIS A 160 3.76 -5.66 18.85
CA HIS A 160 4.33 -5.05 17.67
C HIS A 160 3.29 -5.02 16.54
N ALA A 161 2.48 -3.99 16.52
CA ALA A 161 1.49 -3.79 15.46
C ALA A 161 2.11 -3.39 14.11
N ALA A 162 3.39 -3.03 14.08
CA ALA A 162 4.03 -2.51 12.88
C ALA A 162 5.56 -2.57 12.94
N TYR A 163 6.18 -2.71 11.77
CA TYR A 163 7.63 -2.59 11.59
C TYR A 163 7.96 -1.24 10.95
N PRO A 164 8.85 -0.45 11.57
CA PRO A 164 9.31 0.81 10.96
C PRO A 164 10.03 0.57 9.63
N LEU A 165 9.86 1.49 8.68
CA LEU A 165 10.61 1.47 7.42
C LEU A 165 12.12 1.44 7.70
N GLY A 166 12.80 0.43 7.17
CA GLY A 166 14.27 0.30 7.28
C GLY A 166 14.79 -0.34 8.56
N LEU A 167 13.92 -0.79 9.47
CA LEU A 167 14.35 -1.52 10.66
C LEU A 167 14.29 -3.04 10.46
N THR A 168 15.40 -3.58 10.01
CA THR A 168 15.74 -5.00 10.22
C THR A 168 16.45 -5.23 11.57
N ALA A 169 16.75 -4.16 12.32
CA ALA A 169 17.72 -4.20 13.42
C ALA A 169 17.12 -4.58 14.78
N GLU A 170 15.80 -4.60 14.93
CA GLU A 170 15.17 -4.87 16.23
C GLU A 170 14.30 -6.13 16.30
N ILE A 171 14.35 -6.98 15.27
CA ILE A 171 13.92 -8.36 15.46
C ILE A 171 15.02 -9.01 16.28
N GLY A 172 14.85 -9.02 17.60
CA GLY A 172 15.77 -9.70 18.50
C GLY A 172 16.01 -11.13 18.00
N GLU A 173 17.24 -11.62 18.15
CA GLU A 173 17.66 -12.97 17.72
C GLU A 173 16.71 -14.07 18.21
N ASP A 174 15.94 -13.82 19.25
CA ASP A 174 14.97 -14.72 19.86
C ASP A 174 13.69 -14.92 19.02
N LYS A 175 13.36 -14.00 18.11
CA LYS A 175 12.18 -14.11 17.24
C LYS A 175 12.48 -14.73 15.86
N VAL A 176 13.75 -14.90 15.50
CA VAL A 176 14.20 -15.63 14.30
C VAL A 176 14.36 -17.13 14.56
N GLY A 177 14.03 -17.61 15.75
CA GLY A 177 14.19 -18.98 16.21
C GLY A 177 13.22 -20.00 15.63
N GLY A 178 12.90 -19.92 14.34
CA GLY A 178 12.04 -20.92 13.67
C GLY A 178 12.68 -21.67 12.51
N PHE A 179 13.87 -21.30 12.09
CA PHE A 179 14.59 -21.99 11.01
C PHE A 179 15.85 -22.68 11.57
N LYS A 180 15.65 -23.87 12.09
CA LYS A 180 16.71 -24.87 12.20
C LYS A 180 16.44 -25.95 11.18
#